data_6b13983578c2e8f636df3e3073edae0b
#
_entry.id   6b13983578c2e8f636df3e3073edae0b
#
_cell.length_a   1.000
_cell.length_b   1.000
_cell.length_c   1.000
_cell.angle_alpha   90.00
_cell.angle_beta   90.00
_cell.angle_gamma   90.00
#
_symmetry.space_group_name_H-M   'P 1'
#
loop_
_entity.id
_entity.type
_entity.pdbx_description
1 polymer ?
#
loop_
_entity_poly.entity_id
_entity_poly.type
_entity_poly.pdbx_seq_one_letter_code
_entity_poly.pdbx_strand_id
1 'polypeptide(L)'
;MSNPHFRKPPRIWHGAPEAPLTANLHLDVDDAALAKVRIRQEDAVWTISFPVEAPSADYMLLGLMPDGEAEVTVQILNEKDQETWPEPLHHMPRDVPVSPLEIPPLQTHASDPARMAGNFTFMTVRRRAPGRIPDMTPAQRRFTTQWGMIIAVDHRGRMRWMRKLGKRVAGIEQLENGNLFVHDTESCSREIDMAGETVRAWYARQRPQGAFDGGIAVDVRSLHHLSLIHI
;
A
#
# COMPACT_ATOMS: atom_id res chain seq x y z
N MET A 1 35.23 9.23 8.75
CA MET A 1 33.86 8.75 9.07
C MET A 1 33.89 8.33 10.51
N SER A 2 33.04 8.93 11.33
CA SER A 2 32.81 8.59 12.72
C SER A 2 31.86 7.36 12.78
N ASN A 3 31.58 6.89 13.99
CA ASN A 3 30.60 5.83 14.20
C ASN A 3 29.19 6.39 13.96
N PRO A 4 28.26 5.60 13.39
CA PRO A 4 26.88 6.03 13.24
C PRO A 4 26.24 6.23 14.62
N HIS A 5 25.46 7.30 14.81
CA HIS A 5 24.75 7.51 16.07
C HIS A 5 23.42 8.25 15.88
N PHE A 6 22.49 8.00 16.80
CA PHE A 6 21.22 8.72 16.88
C PHE A 6 21.41 10.07 17.55
N ARG A 7 21.07 11.15 16.85
CA ARG A 7 21.06 12.51 17.44
C ARG A 7 19.84 12.75 18.31
N LYS A 8 18.72 12.12 17.94
CA LYS A 8 17.46 12.17 18.67
C LYS A 8 16.78 10.80 18.69
N PRO A 9 15.92 10.56 19.69
CA PRO A 9 15.08 9.35 19.71
C PRO A 9 14.28 9.20 18.41
N PRO A 10 14.28 8.01 17.78
CA PRO A 10 13.42 7.74 16.66
C PRO A 10 11.94 7.87 17.06
N ARG A 11 11.10 8.31 16.15
CA ARG A 11 9.66 8.49 16.37
C ARG A 11 8.86 7.80 15.31
N ILE A 12 7.73 7.22 15.72
CA ILE A 12 6.81 6.52 14.83
C ILE A 12 5.40 7.10 14.98
N TRP A 13 4.69 7.24 13.84
CA TRP A 13 3.29 7.65 13.82
C TRP A 13 2.56 7.02 12.63
N HIS A 14 1.24 7.13 12.64
CA HIS A 14 0.39 6.60 11.56
C HIS A 14 0.79 7.16 10.19
N GLY A 15 0.77 6.28 9.20
CA GLY A 15 0.86 6.67 7.80
C GLY A 15 -0.41 7.39 7.29
N ALA A 16 -0.56 7.50 6.00
CA ALA A 16 -1.71 8.15 5.38
C ALA A 16 -3.03 7.41 5.70
N PRO A 17 -4.14 8.13 5.91
CA PRO A 17 -5.46 7.50 6.14
C PRO A 17 -5.88 6.59 4.98
N GLU A 18 -5.43 6.88 3.78
CA GLU A 18 -5.70 6.14 2.57
C GLU A 18 -5.07 4.74 2.56
N ALA A 19 -3.93 4.59 3.25
CA ALA A 19 -3.23 3.33 3.45
C ALA A 19 -3.05 3.06 4.96
N PRO A 20 -4.10 2.66 5.68
CA PRO A 20 -4.15 2.60 7.15
C PRO A 20 -3.15 1.61 7.77
N LEU A 21 -2.66 0.64 7.00
CA LEU A 21 -1.66 -0.35 7.42
C LEU A 21 -0.22 0.10 7.11
N THR A 22 0.03 1.40 7.14
CA THR A 22 1.36 2.00 7.02
C THR A 22 1.68 2.85 8.24
N ALA A 23 2.97 3.05 8.50
CA ALA A 23 3.45 4.00 9.50
C ALA A 23 4.60 4.84 8.93
N ASN A 24 4.86 5.99 9.52
CA ASN A 24 6.04 6.78 9.24
C ASN A 24 7.01 6.65 10.41
N LEU A 25 8.27 6.45 10.11
CA LEU A 25 9.39 6.42 11.05
C LEU A 25 10.31 7.62 10.78
N HIS A 26 10.48 8.49 11.74
CA HIS A 26 11.45 9.58 11.68
C HIS A 26 12.77 9.17 12.31
N LEU A 27 13.85 9.40 11.57
CA LEU A 27 15.21 9.23 12.05
C LEU A 27 15.96 10.56 11.99
N ASP A 28 16.71 10.85 13.05
CA ASP A 28 17.64 11.97 13.13
C ASP A 28 18.99 11.40 13.59
N VAL A 29 19.92 11.22 12.63
CA VAL A 29 21.13 10.41 12.79
C VAL A 29 22.34 11.09 12.16
N ASP A 30 23.53 10.70 12.59
CA ASP A 30 24.79 11.08 11.97
C ASP A 30 25.59 9.86 11.50
N ASP A 31 26.35 10.03 10.43
CA ASP A 31 27.28 9.06 9.85
C ASP A 31 26.69 7.65 9.56
N ALA A 32 25.39 7.56 9.41
CA ALA A 32 24.69 6.35 8.99
C ALA A 32 24.54 6.30 7.47
N ALA A 33 24.77 5.12 6.87
CA ALA A 33 24.53 4.87 5.45
C ALA A 33 23.26 4.05 5.21
N LEU A 34 22.87 3.25 6.20
CA LEU A 34 21.70 2.36 6.11
C LEU A 34 20.97 2.34 7.46
N ALA A 35 19.65 2.32 7.41
CA ALA A 35 18.78 2.00 8.53
C ALA A 35 18.13 0.64 8.30
N LYS A 36 18.21 -0.25 9.28
CA LYS A 36 17.49 -1.53 9.33
C LYS A 36 16.40 -1.44 10.38
N VAL A 37 15.18 -1.67 9.96
CA VAL A 37 14.00 -1.61 10.82
C VAL A 37 13.41 -3.01 10.90
N ARG A 38 13.55 -3.64 12.05
CA ARG A 38 12.95 -4.95 12.35
C ARG A 38 11.60 -4.72 13.01
N ILE A 39 10.56 -5.30 12.45
CA ILE A 39 9.19 -5.19 12.94
C ILE A 39 8.73 -6.56 13.38
N ARG A 40 8.16 -6.64 14.57
CA ARG A 40 7.50 -7.83 15.13
C ARG A 40 6.05 -7.46 15.43
N GLN A 41 5.12 -8.20 14.87
CA GLN A 41 3.68 -8.03 15.13
C GLN A 41 3.05 -9.42 15.15
N GLU A 42 2.40 -9.78 16.24
CA GLU A 42 1.93 -11.14 16.48
C GLU A 42 3.05 -12.20 16.32
N ASP A 43 2.83 -13.19 15.43
CA ASP A 43 3.78 -14.25 15.08
C ASP A 43 4.63 -13.92 13.84
N ALA A 44 4.52 -12.72 13.30
CA ALA A 44 5.28 -12.29 12.15
C ALA A 44 6.47 -11.40 12.54
N VAL A 45 7.58 -11.65 11.88
CA VAL A 45 8.79 -10.81 11.97
C VAL A 45 9.31 -10.54 10.57
N TRP A 46 9.59 -9.28 10.27
CA TRP A 46 10.21 -8.89 9.00
C TRP A 46 11.15 -7.72 9.20
N THR A 47 12.01 -7.48 8.25
CA THR A 47 12.96 -6.37 8.27
C THR A 47 12.84 -5.58 6.99
N ILE A 48 12.86 -4.26 7.12
CA ILE A 48 12.93 -3.30 6.02
C ILE A 48 14.27 -2.56 6.14
N SER A 49 14.92 -2.31 5.03
CA SER A 49 16.17 -1.55 4.99
C SER A 49 16.00 -0.32 4.12
N PHE A 50 16.49 0.81 4.62
CA PHE A 50 16.42 2.09 3.93
C PHE A 50 17.83 2.69 3.80
N PRO A 51 18.24 3.18 2.63
CA PRO A 51 19.41 4.04 2.54
C PRO A 51 19.17 5.32 3.35
N VAL A 52 20.16 5.76 4.09
CA VAL A 52 20.11 7.04 4.80
C VAL A 52 20.71 8.11 3.90
N GLU A 53 19.86 8.83 3.19
CA GLU A 53 20.25 9.85 2.21
C GLU A 53 20.41 11.24 2.86
N ALA A 54 19.78 11.45 4.00
CA ALA A 54 19.84 12.70 4.76
C ALA A 54 19.92 12.43 6.27
N PRO A 55 20.59 13.30 7.03
CA PRO A 55 20.70 13.15 8.50
C PRO A 55 19.37 13.13 9.23
N SER A 56 18.33 13.75 8.66
CA SER A 56 16.98 13.78 9.22
C SER A 56 15.99 13.48 8.11
N ALA A 57 15.26 12.38 8.23
CA ALA A 57 14.33 11.91 7.19
C ALA A 57 13.20 11.06 7.77
N ASP A 58 12.10 11.01 7.02
CA ASP A 58 10.95 10.14 7.28
C ASP A 58 10.99 8.94 6.34
N TYR A 59 10.73 7.75 6.90
CA TYR A 59 10.70 6.48 6.18
C TYR A 59 9.35 5.82 6.35
N MET A 60 8.76 5.36 5.26
CA MET A 60 7.49 4.65 5.30
C MET A 60 7.69 3.19 5.67
N LEU A 61 7.06 2.75 6.74
CA LEU A 61 6.98 1.34 7.13
C LEU A 61 5.76 0.71 6.49
N LEU A 62 5.99 -0.39 5.79
CA LEU A 62 4.98 -1.16 5.08
C LEU A 62 4.81 -2.55 5.72
N GLY A 63 3.67 -3.15 5.45
CA GLY A 63 3.43 -4.53 5.82
C GLY A 63 2.88 -4.71 7.23
N LEU A 64 2.34 -3.67 7.87
CA LEU A 64 1.63 -3.80 9.14
C LEU A 64 0.33 -4.59 8.96
N MET A 65 -0.11 -5.28 10.00
CA MET A 65 -1.37 -6.01 10.03
C MET A 65 -2.47 -5.17 10.70
N PRO A 66 -3.74 -5.41 10.39
CA PRO A 66 -4.86 -4.63 10.97
C PRO A 66 -4.95 -4.73 12.49
N ASP A 67 -4.59 -5.89 13.04
CA ASP A 67 -4.73 -6.21 14.45
C ASP A 67 -3.37 -6.30 15.13
N GLY A 68 -3.34 -6.01 16.41
CA GLY A 68 -2.15 -6.14 17.24
C GLY A 68 -1.16 -4.98 17.13
N GLU A 69 -0.46 -4.75 18.22
CA GLU A 69 0.60 -3.76 18.31
C GLU A 69 1.87 -4.26 17.61
N ALA A 70 2.51 -3.41 16.84
CA ALA A 70 3.80 -3.66 16.23
C ALA A 70 4.92 -3.16 17.15
N GLU A 71 5.88 -4.03 17.44
CA GLU A 71 7.15 -3.67 18.08
C GLU A 71 8.21 -3.43 17.00
N VAL A 72 8.83 -2.27 17.02
CA VAL A 72 9.75 -1.78 15.98
C VAL A 72 11.12 -1.53 16.58
N THR A 73 12.12 -2.29 16.17
CA THR A 73 13.52 -2.11 16.55
C THR A 73 14.27 -1.43 15.41
N VAL A 74 14.98 -0.35 15.72
CA VAL A 74 15.73 0.43 14.73
C VAL A 74 17.22 0.26 14.95
N GLN A 75 17.93 -0.08 13.89
CA GLN A 75 19.38 -0.15 13.83
C GLN A 75 19.89 0.73 12.70
N ILE A 76 20.90 1.50 12.95
CA ILE A 76 21.63 2.27 11.93
C ILE A 76 23.04 1.72 11.78
N LEU A 77 23.58 1.79 10.59
CA LEU A 77 24.92 1.27 10.29
C LEU A 77 25.61 2.05 9.16
N ASN A 78 26.93 1.99 9.17
CA ASN A 78 27.81 2.35 8.06
C ASN A 78 28.82 1.21 7.81
N GLU A 79 29.87 1.46 7.01
CA GLU A 79 30.88 0.46 6.69
C GLU A 79 31.72 -0.01 7.87
N LYS A 80 31.75 0.76 8.97
CA LYS A 80 32.66 0.53 10.11
C LYS A 80 31.95 -0.01 11.33
N ASP A 81 30.74 0.44 11.61
CA ASP A 81 30.06 0.17 12.87
C ASP A 81 28.53 0.24 12.71
N GLN A 82 27.83 -0.14 13.77
CA GLN A 82 26.37 -0.10 13.86
C GLN A 82 25.93 0.34 15.25
N GLU A 83 24.81 1.04 15.33
CA GLU A 83 24.13 1.38 16.58
C GLU A 83 22.68 0.91 16.51
N THR A 84 22.18 0.33 17.59
CA THR A 84 20.78 -0.04 17.75
C THR A 84 20.15 0.84 18.81
N TRP A 85 18.98 1.43 18.49
CA TRP A 85 18.22 2.16 19.49
C TRP A 85 17.82 1.21 20.62
N PRO A 86 18.09 1.53 21.90
CA PRO A 86 18.02 0.57 23.01
C PRO A 86 16.60 0.10 23.33
N GLU A 87 15.62 0.94 23.08
CA GLU A 87 14.21 0.64 23.38
C GLU A 87 13.41 0.43 22.11
N PRO A 88 12.58 -0.64 22.00
CA PRO A 88 11.69 -0.78 20.85
C PRO A 88 10.64 0.32 20.85
N LEU A 89 10.27 0.77 19.65
CA LEU A 89 9.11 1.62 19.45
C LEU A 89 7.86 0.75 19.34
N HIS A 90 6.75 1.27 19.84
CA HIS A 90 5.46 0.58 19.79
C HIS A 90 4.49 1.35 18.89
N HIS A 91 3.81 0.65 18.00
CA HIS A 91 2.87 1.26 17.07
C HIS A 91 1.63 0.40 16.90
N MET A 92 0.46 1.00 17.14
CA MET A 92 -0.82 0.42 16.78
C MET A 92 -1.22 0.97 15.40
N PRO A 93 -1.42 0.13 14.38
CA PRO A 93 -1.92 0.57 13.09
C PRO A 93 -3.29 1.25 13.20
N ARG A 94 -3.69 2.02 12.17
CA ARG A 94 -5.04 2.58 12.14
C ARG A 94 -6.08 1.47 12.06
N ASP A 95 -7.23 1.72 12.65
CA ASP A 95 -8.37 0.83 12.54
C ASP A 95 -8.75 0.58 11.08
N VAL A 96 -8.94 -0.68 10.77
CA VAL A 96 -9.45 -1.14 9.48
C VAL A 96 -10.90 -1.58 9.68
N PRO A 97 -11.83 -1.24 8.76
CA PRO A 97 -13.22 -1.66 8.90
C PRO A 97 -13.33 -3.18 9.01
N VAL A 98 -13.91 -3.69 10.10
CA VAL A 98 -14.07 -5.13 10.37
C VAL A 98 -15.34 -5.73 9.78
N SER A 99 -16.19 -4.90 9.15
CA SER A 99 -17.45 -5.37 8.56
C SER A 99 -17.15 -6.33 7.38
N PRO A 100 -17.75 -7.52 7.32
CA PRO A 100 -17.65 -8.43 6.16
C PRO A 100 -18.13 -7.80 4.84
N LEU A 101 -18.91 -6.72 4.92
CA LEU A 101 -19.32 -5.94 3.75
C LEU A 101 -18.23 -4.98 3.27
N GLU A 102 -17.29 -4.63 4.14
CA GLU A 102 -16.14 -3.78 3.81
C GLU A 102 -14.92 -4.64 3.45
N ILE A 103 -14.61 -5.63 4.28
CA ILE A 103 -13.48 -6.53 4.06
C ILE A 103 -14.00 -7.95 4.02
N PRO A 104 -13.96 -8.63 2.85
CA PRO A 104 -14.38 -10.01 2.78
C PRO A 104 -13.45 -10.90 3.61
N PRO A 105 -13.94 -11.96 4.26
CA PRO A 105 -13.10 -12.93 4.93
C PRO A 105 -12.18 -13.60 3.91
N LEU A 106 -10.88 -13.57 4.20
CA LEU A 106 -9.86 -14.20 3.37
C LEU A 106 -9.53 -15.58 3.94
N GLN A 107 -9.51 -16.60 3.09
CA GLN A 107 -9.13 -17.97 3.45
C GLN A 107 -8.04 -18.45 2.51
N THR A 108 -6.93 -18.89 3.08
CA THR A 108 -5.83 -19.50 2.32
C THR A 108 -6.05 -21.01 2.25
N HIS A 109 -6.38 -21.52 1.06
CA HIS A 109 -6.56 -22.94 0.82
C HIS A 109 -5.27 -23.65 0.45
N ALA A 110 -4.37 -22.95 -0.22
CA ALA A 110 -3.04 -23.44 -0.57
C ALA A 110 -2.05 -22.29 -0.60
N SER A 111 -0.84 -22.53 -0.17
CA SER A 111 0.26 -21.57 -0.22
C SER A 111 1.58 -22.32 -0.39
N ASP A 112 2.40 -21.83 -1.32
CA ASP A 112 3.77 -22.28 -1.52
C ASP A 112 4.71 -21.07 -1.57
N PRO A 113 5.23 -20.62 -0.41
CA PRO A 113 6.09 -19.44 -0.34
C PRO A 113 7.34 -19.51 -1.22
N ALA A 114 7.86 -20.73 -1.45
CA ALA A 114 9.06 -20.92 -2.28
C ALA A 114 8.83 -20.63 -3.77
N ARG A 115 7.57 -20.62 -4.19
CA ARG A 115 7.16 -20.33 -5.58
C ARG A 115 6.57 -18.94 -5.77
N MET A 116 6.46 -18.15 -4.71
CA MET A 116 6.02 -16.76 -4.82
C MET A 116 7.16 -15.90 -5.38
N ALA A 117 6.84 -15.05 -6.36
CA ALA A 117 7.79 -14.11 -6.93
C ALA A 117 8.20 -12.97 -5.96
N GLY A 118 7.42 -12.78 -4.89
CA GLY A 118 7.66 -11.78 -3.84
C GLY A 118 6.93 -12.16 -2.55
N ASN A 119 7.09 -11.33 -1.53
CA ASN A 119 6.52 -11.60 -0.20
C ASN A 119 5.02 -11.34 -0.11
N PHE A 120 4.45 -10.63 -1.08
CA PHE A 120 3.06 -10.20 -1.08
C PHE A 120 2.39 -10.45 -2.43
N THR A 121 1.08 -10.71 -2.37
CA THR A 121 0.22 -10.77 -3.55
C THR A 121 -0.77 -9.61 -3.49
N PHE A 122 -0.72 -8.74 -4.49
CA PHE A 122 -1.73 -7.69 -4.66
C PHE A 122 -2.96 -8.26 -5.35
N MET A 123 -4.14 -7.87 -4.87
CA MET A 123 -5.40 -8.22 -5.50
C MET A 123 -6.42 -7.10 -5.39
N THR A 124 -7.33 -7.06 -6.35
CA THR A 124 -8.47 -6.13 -6.34
C THR A 124 -9.68 -6.81 -5.73
N VAL A 125 -10.36 -6.10 -4.84
CA VAL A 125 -11.62 -6.55 -4.24
C VAL A 125 -12.73 -5.62 -4.69
N ARG A 126 -13.87 -6.20 -5.06
CA ARG A 126 -15.03 -5.47 -5.57
C ARG A 126 -16.33 -6.10 -5.08
N ARG A 127 -17.33 -5.28 -4.90
CA ARG A 127 -18.69 -5.73 -4.60
C ARG A 127 -19.42 -6.11 -5.89
N ARG A 128 -20.32 -7.07 -5.77
CA ARG A 128 -21.23 -7.44 -6.85
C ARG A 128 -22.62 -7.70 -6.30
N ALA A 129 -23.59 -6.93 -6.75
CA ALA A 129 -24.99 -7.23 -6.47
C ALA A 129 -25.43 -8.51 -7.22
N PRO A 130 -26.35 -9.28 -6.67
CA PRO A 130 -26.98 -10.41 -7.40
C PRO A 130 -27.64 -9.96 -8.71
N GLY A 131 -27.63 -10.83 -9.71
CA GLY A 131 -28.27 -10.59 -10.99
C GLY A 131 -27.30 -10.16 -12.09
N ARG A 132 -27.86 -9.95 -13.27
CA ARG A 132 -27.13 -9.44 -14.45
C ARG A 132 -27.10 -7.93 -14.44
N ILE A 133 -26.01 -7.34 -14.94
CA ILE A 133 -25.83 -5.86 -14.96
C ILE A 133 -27.04 -5.12 -15.62
N PRO A 134 -27.62 -5.58 -16.75
CA PRO A 134 -28.79 -4.93 -17.35
C PRO A 134 -30.01 -4.88 -16.44
N ASP A 135 -30.17 -5.90 -15.58
CA ASP A 135 -31.36 -6.07 -14.74
C ASP A 135 -31.22 -5.43 -13.35
N MET A 136 -30.06 -4.83 -13.07
CA MET A 136 -29.78 -4.18 -11.79
C MET A 136 -30.59 -2.89 -11.61
N THR A 137 -31.21 -2.76 -10.45
CA THR A 137 -31.76 -1.47 -10.00
C THR A 137 -30.67 -0.41 -9.89
N PRO A 138 -31.00 0.89 -9.90
CA PRO A 138 -30.03 1.94 -9.69
C PRO A 138 -29.23 1.79 -8.37
N ALA A 139 -29.88 1.32 -7.30
CA ALA A 139 -29.21 1.08 -6.01
C ALA A 139 -28.19 -0.08 -6.09
N GLN A 140 -28.55 -1.21 -6.72
CA GLN A 140 -27.66 -2.34 -6.93
C GLN A 140 -26.48 -1.96 -7.83
N ARG A 141 -26.71 -1.14 -8.85
CA ARG A 141 -25.67 -0.62 -9.73
C ARG A 141 -24.68 0.25 -8.97
N ARG A 142 -25.16 1.21 -8.16
CA ARG A 142 -24.30 2.02 -7.30
C ARG A 142 -23.50 1.15 -6.33
N PHE A 143 -24.14 0.22 -5.63
CA PHE A 143 -23.46 -0.73 -4.72
C PHE A 143 -22.30 -1.46 -5.41
N THR A 144 -22.48 -1.88 -6.66
CA THR A 144 -21.48 -2.62 -7.45
C THR A 144 -20.37 -1.71 -7.98
N THR A 145 -20.68 -0.46 -8.36
CA THR A 145 -19.74 0.39 -9.11
C THR A 145 -19.03 1.45 -8.28
N GLN A 146 -19.60 1.85 -7.14
CA GLN A 146 -19.07 2.93 -6.29
C GLN A 146 -18.25 2.42 -5.11
N TRP A 147 -17.71 1.23 -5.23
CA TRP A 147 -16.82 0.65 -4.22
C TRP A 147 -15.80 -0.27 -4.89
N GLY A 148 -14.58 -0.17 -4.42
CA GLY A 148 -13.48 -1.05 -4.78
C GLY A 148 -12.36 -0.90 -3.75
N MET A 149 -11.55 -1.92 -3.65
CA MET A 149 -10.41 -1.95 -2.75
C MET A 149 -9.26 -2.70 -3.42
N ILE A 150 -8.06 -2.29 -3.10
CA ILE A 150 -6.83 -3.04 -3.37
C ILE A 150 -6.30 -3.50 -2.03
N ILE A 151 -5.88 -4.75 -1.97
CA ILE A 151 -5.21 -5.32 -0.80
C ILE A 151 -3.93 -6.01 -1.24
N ALA A 152 -2.94 -6.02 -0.34
CA ALA A 152 -1.80 -6.92 -0.40
C ALA A 152 -1.94 -7.94 0.73
N VAL A 153 -1.72 -9.20 0.41
CA VAL A 153 -1.74 -10.30 1.39
C VAL A 153 -0.40 -11.03 1.39
N ASP A 154 0.00 -11.53 2.56
CA ASP A 154 1.16 -12.41 2.67
C ASP A 154 0.82 -13.87 2.30
N HIS A 155 1.81 -14.76 2.36
CA HIS A 155 1.65 -16.19 2.06
C HIS A 155 0.66 -16.93 2.97
N ARG A 156 0.26 -16.34 4.08
CA ARG A 156 -0.77 -16.87 5.00
C ARG A 156 -2.16 -16.27 4.73
N GLY A 157 -2.29 -15.37 3.74
CA GLY A 157 -3.53 -14.66 3.45
C GLY A 157 -3.82 -13.50 4.41
N ARG A 158 -2.85 -13.10 5.24
CA ARG A 158 -3.04 -11.96 6.16
C ARG A 158 -2.86 -10.65 5.38
N MET A 159 -3.77 -9.71 5.61
CA MET A 159 -3.70 -8.39 5.01
C MET A 159 -2.48 -7.62 5.54
N ARG A 160 -1.69 -7.07 4.61
CA ARG A 160 -0.44 -6.36 4.90
C ARG A 160 -0.42 -4.95 4.32
N TRP A 161 -1.35 -4.63 3.49
CA TRP A 161 -1.59 -3.30 2.94
C TRP A 161 -2.99 -3.24 2.35
N MET A 162 -3.61 -2.08 2.38
CA MET A 162 -4.90 -1.85 1.73
C MET A 162 -5.07 -0.41 1.29
N ARG A 163 -5.86 -0.23 0.23
CA ARG A 163 -6.36 1.06 -0.25
C ARG A 163 -7.82 0.91 -0.67
N LYS A 164 -8.71 1.62 -0.01
CA LYS A 164 -10.12 1.69 -0.41
C LYS A 164 -10.28 2.77 -1.47
N LEU A 165 -11.03 2.45 -2.52
CA LEU A 165 -11.34 3.35 -3.64
C LEU A 165 -12.85 3.56 -3.70
N GLY A 166 -13.27 4.78 -4.01
CA GLY A 166 -14.68 5.15 -4.18
C GLY A 166 -15.31 4.65 -5.48
N LYS A 167 -14.60 3.83 -6.25
CA LYS A 167 -15.02 3.28 -7.53
C LYS A 167 -14.55 1.84 -7.67
N ARG A 168 -15.22 1.07 -8.51
CA ARG A 168 -14.85 -0.30 -8.83
C ARG A 168 -13.46 -0.35 -9.47
N VAL A 169 -12.62 -1.23 -8.95
CA VAL A 169 -11.29 -1.54 -9.50
C VAL A 169 -11.42 -2.66 -10.50
N ALA A 170 -10.87 -2.47 -11.70
CA ALA A 170 -10.92 -3.45 -12.79
C ALA A 170 -9.61 -4.22 -12.96
N GLY A 171 -8.47 -3.58 -12.75
CA GLY A 171 -7.15 -4.16 -12.88
C GLY A 171 -6.11 -3.42 -12.08
N ILE A 172 -5.01 -4.08 -11.80
CA ILE A 172 -3.88 -3.56 -11.04
C ILE A 172 -2.60 -4.15 -11.62
N GLU A 173 -1.55 -3.34 -11.67
CA GLU A 173 -0.19 -3.74 -12.02
C GLU A 173 0.80 -2.98 -11.15
N GLN A 174 1.84 -3.63 -10.68
CA GLN A 174 2.93 -2.96 -9.98
C GLN A 174 3.95 -2.44 -10.99
N LEU A 175 4.28 -1.16 -10.88
CA LEU A 175 5.27 -0.49 -11.70
C LEU A 175 6.69 -0.72 -11.15
N GLU A 176 7.71 -0.49 -11.99
CA GLU A 176 9.13 -0.62 -11.61
C GLU A 176 9.52 0.29 -10.43
N ASN A 177 8.88 1.44 -10.29
CA ASN A 177 9.09 2.36 -9.16
C ASN A 177 8.40 1.91 -7.85
N GLY A 178 7.72 0.75 -7.85
CA GLY A 178 7.00 0.21 -6.71
C GLY A 178 5.56 0.71 -6.57
N ASN A 179 5.13 1.72 -7.33
CA ASN A 179 3.76 2.21 -7.33
C ASN A 179 2.81 1.21 -8.01
N LEU A 180 1.51 1.42 -7.82
CA LEU A 180 0.47 0.61 -8.44
C LEU A 180 -0.21 1.40 -9.56
N PHE A 181 -0.24 0.84 -10.76
CA PHE A 181 -1.10 1.33 -11.83
C PHE A 181 -2.47 0.65 -11.72
N VAL A 182 -3.51 1.45 -11.59
CA VAL A 182 -4.85 0.99 -11.22
C VAL A 182 -5.87 1.47 -12.24
N HIS A 183 -6.68 0.54 -12.74
CA HIS A 183 -7.88 0.87 -13.50
C HIS A 183 -9.09 0.87 -12.57
N ASP A 184 -9.65 2.02 -12.25
CA ASP A 184 -10.78 2.14 -11.35
C ASP A 184 -12.15 2.20 -12.05
N THR A 185 -12.15 2.53 -13.35
CA THR A 185 -13.33 2.45 -14.22
C THR A 185 -12.88 2.27 -15.66
N GLU A 186 -13.82 2.01 -16.60
CA GLU A 186 -13.52 1.99 -18.05
C GLU A 186 -13.06 3.34 -18.63
N SER A 187 -13.05 4.39 -17.84
CA SER A 187 -12.76 5.74 -18.29
C SER A 187 -11.57 6.38 -17.60
N CYS A 188 -11.04 5.76 -16.57
CA CYS A 188 -9.95 6.31 -15.77
C CYS A 188 -8.94 5.25 -15.32
N SER A 189 -7.69 5.67 -15.27
CA SER A 189 -6.57 4.93 -14.68
C SER A 189 -5.77 5.88 -13.81
N ARG A 190 -5.12 5.35 -12.79
CA ARG A 190 -4.26 6.14 -11.90
C ARG A 190 -3.04 5.37 -11.46
N GLU A 191 -1.98 6.09 -11.22
CA GLU A 191 -0.82 5.63 -10.46
C GLU A 191 -1.01 6.00 -9.00
N ILE A 192 -0.87 5.03 -8.12
CA ILE A 192 -1.03 5.17 -6.67
C ILE A 192 0.27 4.72 -6.02
N ASP A 193 0.82 5.53 -5.12
CA ASP A 193 1.98 5.14 -4.32
C ASP A 193 1.60 4.24 -3.12
N MET A 194 2.59 3.80 -2.37
CA MET A 194 2.36 2.94 -1.21
C MET A 194 1.77 3.69 0.00
N ALA A 195 1.77 5.04 0.01
CA ALA A 195 0.99 5.84 0.94
C ALA A 195 -0.52 5.86 0.58
N GLY A 196 -0.88 5.32 -0.58
CA GLY A 196 -2.25 5.33 -1.09
C GLY A 196 -2.62 6.62 -1.82
N GLU A 197 -1.67 7.53 -2.05
CA GLU A 197 -1.90 8.78 -2.75
C GLU A 197 -1.90 8.60 -4.27
N THR A 198 -2.72 9.36 -4.95
CA THR A 198 -2.72 9.37 -6.42
C THR A 198 -1.62 10.28 -6.92
N VAL A 199 -0.57 9.70 -7.47
CA VAL A 199 0.59 10.41 -8.03
C VAL A 199 0.25 11.01 -9.39
N ARG A 200 -0.51 10.25 -10.20
CA ARG A 200 -0.89 10.62 -11.56
C ARG A 200 -2.19 9.94 -11.96
N ALA A 201 -3.00 10.62 -12.76
CA ALA A 201 -4.24 10.08 -13.26
C ALA A 201 -4.43 10.35 -14.75
N TRP A 202 -5.04 9.40 -15.45
CA TRP A 202 -5.39 9.51 -16.88
C TRP A 202 -6.87 9.21 -17.06
N TYR A 203 -7.50 9.89 -18.00
CA TYR A 203 -8.89 9.63 -18.37
C TYR A 203 -9.09 9.63 -19.89
N ALA A 204 -10.04 8.84 -20.36
CA ALA A 204 -10.41 8.82 -21.75
C ALA A 204 -11.11 10.14 -22.11
N ARG A 205 -10.59 10.90 -23.10
CA ARG A 205 -11.13 12.20 -23.52
C ARG A 205 -12.60 12.11 -23.94
N GLN A 206 -13.01 11.01 -24.54
CA GLN A 206 -14.40 10.78 -24.96
C GLN A 206 -15.33 10.40 -23.81
N ARG A 207 -14.81 10.28 -22.57
CA ARG A 207 -15.56 9.99 -21.34
C ARG A 207 -15.15 10.93 -20.20
N PRO A 208 -15.48 12.22 -20.30
CA PRO A 208 -15.02 13.25 -19.35
C PRO A 208 -15.54 13.03 -17.91
N GLN A 209 -16.57 12.21 -17.70
CA GLN A 209 -17.04 11.81 -16.36
C GLN A 209 -15.98 11.04 -15.54
N GLY A 210 -14.93 10.52 -16.19
CA GLY A 210 -13.77 9.90 -15.53
C GLY A 210 -12.64 10.88 -15.23
N ALA A 211 -12.78 12.16 -15.57
CA ALA A 211 -11.75 13.17 -15.35
C ALA A 211 -11.50 13.40 -13.85
N PHE A 212 -10.25 13.66 -13.52
CA PHE A 212 -9.78 14.13 -12.21
C PHE A 212 -9.18 15.51 -12.36
N ASP A 213 -9.20 16.30 -11.29
CA ASP A 213 -8.45 17.54 -11.23
C ASP A 213 -6.96 17.25 -11.45
N GLY A 214 -6.33 17.91 -12.43
CA GLY A 214 -4.96 17.65 -12.84
C GLY A 214 -4.74 16.36 -13.64
N GLY A 215 -5.81 15.62 -14.00
CA GLY A 215 -5.72 14.40 -14.79
C GLY A 215 -5.36 14.64 -16.25
N ILE A 216 -4.65 13.69 -16.84
CA ILE A 216 -4.18 13.72 -18.22
C ILE A 216 -5.26 13.13 -19.13
N ALA A 217 -5.74 13.93 -20.08
CA ALA A 217 -6.67 13.47 -21.10
C ALA A 217 -5.94 12.62 -22.16
N VAL A 218 -6.37 11.38 -22.36
CA VAL A 218 -5.86 10.49 -23.41
C VAL A 218 -6.90 10.38 -24.53
N ASP A 219 -6.45 10.48 -25.78
CA ASP A 219 -7.34 10.46 -26.94
C ASP A 219 -7.77 9.04 -27.33
N VAL A 220 -8.51 8.42 -26.41
CA VAL A 220 -9.09 7.09 -26.57
C VAL A 220 -10.55 7.08 -26.15
N ARG A 221 -11.29 6.06 -26.60
CA ARG A 221 -12.71 5.89 -26.26
C ARG A 221 -12.91 5.36 -24.83
N SER A 222 -12.00 4.51 -24.36
CA SER A 222 -12.02 3.95 -22.98
C SER A 222 -10.63 3.52 -22.58
N LEU A 223 -10.38 3.51 -21.26
CA LEU A 223 -9.22 2.91 -20.64
C LEU A 223 -9.67 1.65 -19.89
N HIS A 224 -8.97 0.55 -20.07
CA HIS A 224 -9.20 -0.68 -19.33
C HIS A 224 -7.92 -1.55 -19.31
N HIS A 225 -7.94 -2.64 -18.58
CA HIS A 225 -6.79 -3.48 -18.17
C HIS A 225 -5.75 -3.89 -19.23
N LEU A 226 -5.96 -3.59 -20.50
CA LEU A 226 -4.99 -3.84 -21.58
C LEU A 226 -4.27 -2.57 -22.06
N SER A 227 -4.48 -1.43 -21.40
CA SER A 227 -3.96 -0.13 -21.88
C SER A 227 -2.47 0.11 -21.59
N LEU A 228 -1.80 -0.77 -20.86
CA LEU A 228 -0.39 -0.62 -20.45
C LEU A 228 0.64 -0.98 -21.51
N ILE A 229 0.24 -1.60 -22.60
CA ILE A 229 1.18 -2.13 -23.59
C ILE A 229 1.87 -1.04 -24.43
N HIS A 230 1.41 0.22 -24.32
CA HIS A 230 1.82 1.31 -25.22
C HIS A 230 2.02 2.69 -24.57
N ILE A 231 2.36 2.75 -23.28
CA ILE A 231 2.73 4.02 -22.62
C ILE A 231 4.24 4.09 -22.44
#